data_40ac6b6d40241bf14856f8e947af7738
#
_entry.id   40ac6b6d40241bf14856f8e947af7738
#
_cell.length_a   1.000
_cell.length_b   1.000
_cell.length_c   1.000
_cell.angle_alpha   90.00
_cell.angle_beta   90.00
_cell.angle_gamma   90.00
#
_symmetry.space_group_name_H-M   'P 1'
#
loop_
_entity.id
_entity.type
_entity.pdbx_description
1 polymer ?
#
loop_
_entity_poly.entity_id
_entity_poly.type
_entity_poly.pdbx_seq_one_letter_code
_entity_poly.pdbx_strand_id
1 'polypeptide(L)'
;ARAPVGCDTTLDFEAGGTFVVYIETTGEFEALAGACDAELRYDRDADDIPDPELTLIDPDGSGVDFDDAGDVRYDVDGFVGSSTLTVQIETPGDHVLTVAPTSGDAFAVAVGRSPEDGVALLRWGAVAAAIGGLVLGGVFLVLGSRRTPNPTPTESAWAPGEASWPSAPPGFAVPPPTTGATAPAG
;
A
#
# COMPACT_ATOMS: atom_id res chain seq x y z
N ALA A 1 12.56 -0.72 -7.47
CA ALA A 1 14.03 -0.51 -7.41
C ALA A 1 14.32 0.99 -7.41
N ARG A 2 15.50 1.40 -6.91
CA ARG A 2 15.93 2.80 -6.82
C ARG A 2 17.32 2.96 -7.38
N ALA A 3 17.53 4.02 -8.15
CA ALA A 3 18.79 4.38 -8.78
C ALA A 3 19.22 5.80 -8.35
N PRO A 4 20.38 5.96 -7.75
CA PRO A 4 20.91 7.28 -7.41
C PRO A 4 21.43 8.01 -8.65
N VAL A 5 21.46 9.33 -8.58
CA VAL A 5 22.00 10.20 -9.64
C VAL A 5 23.49 9.93 -9.86
N GLY A 6 23.91 9.95 -11.11
CA GLY A 6 25.32 9.78 -11.49
C GLY A 6 25.82 8.35 -11.43
N CYS A 7 24.92 7.37 -11.33
CA CYS A 7 25.26 5.96 -11.22
C CYS A 7 24.58 5.12 -12.30
N ASP A 8 25.27 4.05 -12.70
CA ASP A 8 24.66 2.97 -13.47
C ASP A 8 24.07 1.95 -12.47
N THR A 9 22.79 1.75 -12.55
CA THR A 9 22.07 0.83 -11.64
C THR A 9 21.45 -0.30 -12.43
N THR A 10 21.77 -1.53 -12.06
CA THR A 10 21.13 -2.71 -12.64
C THR A 10 19.76 -2.92 -12.02
N LEU A 11 18.74 -2.97 -12.86
CA LEU A 11 17.35 -3.24 -12.51
C LEU A 11 16.97 -4.63 -13.06
N ASP A 12 16.64 -5.55 -12.16
CA ASP A 12 16.12 -6.86 -12.55
C ASP A 12 14.59 -6.80 -12.71
N PHE A 13 14.10 -6.97 -13.92
CA PHE A 13 12.69 -7.07 -14.23
C PHE A 13 12.28 -8.53 -14.39
N GLU A 14 11.64 -9.09 -13.35
CA GLU A 14 11.16 -10.49 -13.36
C GLU A 14 10.11 -10.77 -14.46
N ALA A 15 9.41 -9.76 -14.94
CA ALA A 15 8.39 -9.87 -15.95
C ALA A 15 8.29 -8.60 -16.79
N GLY A 16 7.92 -8.75 -18.06
CA GLY A 16 7.59 -7.63 -18.93
C GLY A 16 6.34 -6.87 -18.48
N GLY A 17 6.12 -5.70 -19.07
CA GLY A 17 4.98 -4.83 -18.80
C GLY A 17 5.37 -3.37 -18.66
N THR A 18 4.38 -2.55 -18.33
CA THR A 18 4.57 -1.11 -18.12
C THR A 18 5.05 -0.85 -16.70
N PHE A 19 6.10 -0.07 -16.57
CA PHE A 19 6.64 0.41 -15.30
C PHE A 19 6.57 1.92 -15.26
N VAL A 20 6.41 2.47 -14.07
CA VAL A 20 6.39 3.91 -13.82
C VAL A 20 7.73 4.32 -13.22
N VAL A 21 8.27 5.40 -13.74
CA VAL A 21 9.50 6.03 -13.28
C VAL A 21 9.12 7.23 -12.43
N TYR A 22 9.58 7.25 -11.20
CA TYR A 22 9.35 8.30 -10.23
C TYR A 22 10.66 9.03 -9.95
N ILE A 23 10.59 10.33 -9.85
CA ILE A 23 11.68 11.13 -9.27
C ILE A 23 11.38 11.28 -7.79
N GLU A 24 12.25 10.71 -6.96
CA GLU A 24 12.18 10.84 -5.50
C GLU A 24 12.98 12.06 -5.04
N THR A 25 12.30 12.99 -4.38
CA THR A 25 12.93 14.22 -3.84
C THR A 25 13.39 14.03 -2.41
N THR A 26 12.80 13.08 -1.67
CA THR A 26 13.19 12.78 -0.30
C THR A 26 13.37 11.27 -0.14
N GLY A 27 14.43 10.88 0.57
CA GLY A 27 14.69 9.47 0.87
C GLY A 27 16.10 9.21 1.41
N GLU A 28 16.37 7.94 1.70
CA GLU A 28 17.67 7.47 2.17
C GLU A 28 17.95 6.07 1.63
N PHE A 29 19.13 5.86 1.07
CA PHE A 29 19.61 4.53 0.68
C PHE A 29 20.28 3.85 1.88
N GLU A 30 19.99 2.58 2.12
CA GLU A 30 20.72 1.80 3.12
C GLU A 30 22.17 1.54 2.69
N ALA A 31 22.40 1.33 1.40
CA ALA A 31 23.71 1.18 0.79
C ALA A 31 23.61 1.42 -0.73
N LEU A 32 24.69 1.90 -1.33
CA LEU A 32 24.82 1.97 -2.79
C LEU A 32 25.47 0.69 -3.31
N ALA A 33 24.91 0.14 -4.38
CA ALA A 33 25.51 -0.97 -5.08
C ALA A 33 26.56 -0.45 -6.08
N GLY A 34 27.78 -0.99 -6.03
CA GLY A 34 28.85 -0.60 -6.98
C GLY A 34 29.73 0.56 -6.54
N ALA A 35 30.60 1.02 -7.44
CA ALA A 35 31.52 2.15 -7.24
C ALA A 35 30.84 3.46 -7.65
N CYS A 36 29.99 3.95 -6.79
CA CYS A 36 29.14 5.08 -7.05
C CYS A 36 29.32 6.10 -5.91
N ASP A 37 29.67 7.34 -6.24
CA ASP A 37 29.90 8.43 -5.28
C ASP A 37 28.61 9.24 -5.02
N ALA A 38 27.45 8.61 -5.05
CA ALA A 38 26.18 9.28 -4.78
C ALA A 38 25.96 9.48 -3.27
N GLU A 39 25.21 10.52 -2.94
CA GLU A 39 24.80 10.75 -1.56
C GLU A 39 23.75 9.70 -1.14
N LEU A 40 23.92 9.15 0.09
CA LEU A 40 22.99 8.16 0.63
C LEU A 40 21.64 8.76 1.01
N ARG A 41 21.64 10.04 1.34
CA ARG A 41 20.43 10.77 1.74
C ARG A 41 20.20 11.96 0.83
N TYR A 42 18.96 12.13 0.44
CA TYR A 42 18.50 13.28 -0.33
C TYR A 42 17.23 13.85 0.30
N ASP A 43 17.15 15.18 0.34
CA ASP A 43 16.03 15.92 0.93
C ASP A 43 15.90 17.24 0.17
N ARG A 44 15.04 17.24 -0.84
CA ARG A 44 14.78 18.34 -1.75
C ARG A 44 13.32 18.76 -1.62
N ASP A 45 13.02 20.00 -1.98
CA ASP A 45 11.63 20.47 -2.01
C ASP A 45 10.80 19.58 -2.95
N ALA A 46 9.66 19.07 -2.45
CA ALA A 46 8.79 18.17 -3.18
C ALA A 46 8.18 18.80 -4.46
N ASP A 47 8.17 20.12 -4.56
CA ASP A 47 7.67 20.84 -5.73
C ASP A 47 8.80 21.17 -6.74
N ASP A 48 10.08 20.98 -6.34
CA ASP A 48 11.24 21.16 -7.22
C ASP A 48 11.67 19.81 -7.82
N ILE A 49 10.86 19.30 -8.75
CA ILE A 49 11.10 18.04 -9.43
C ILE A 49 12.14 18.25 -10.53
N PRO A 50 13.33 17.63 -10.45
CA PRO A 50 14.31 17.71 -11.50
C PRO A 50 13.86 16.94 -12.75
N ASP A 51 14.38 17.37 -13.89
CA ASP A 51 14.20 16.67 -15.18
C ASP A 51 15.56 16.06 -15.60
N PRO A 52 15.91 14.87 -15.11
CA PRO A 52 17.17 14.22 -15.44
C PRO A 52 17.12 13.57 -16.81
N GLU A 53 18.27 13.52 -17.48
CA GLU A 53 18.45 12.68 -18.64
C GLU A 53 18.60 11.22 -18.17
N LEU A 54 17.66 10.35 -18.61
CA LEU A 54 17.63 8.94 -18.28
C LEU A 54 17.98 8.10 -19.51
N THR A 55 18.77 7.07 -19.31
CA THR A 55 19.05 6.05 -20.33
C THR A 55 18.81 4.69 -19.73
N LEU A 56 17.99 3.87 -20.38
CA LEU A 56 17.76 2.49 -20.01
C LEU A 56 18.22 1.57 -21.14
N ILE A 57 19.09 0.63 -20.82
CA ILE A 57 19.62 -0.35 -21.76
C ILE A 57 19.07 -1.73 -21.38
N ASP A 58 18.49 -2.44 -22.33
CA ASP A 58 17.96 -3.78 -22.16
C ASP A 58 19.08 -4.85 -22.08
N PRO A 59 18.74 -6.13 -21.77
CA PRO A 59 19.73 -7.21 -21.73
C PRO A 59 20.45 -7.47 -23.06
N ASP A 60 19.86 -7.09 -24.17
CA ASP A 60 20.44 -7.25 -25.51
C ASP A 60 21.34 -6.06 -25.92
N GLY A 61 21.42 -5.03 -25.07
CA GLY A 61 22.22 -3.83 -25.31
C GLY A 61 21.51 -2.74 -26.11
N SER A 62 20.20 -2.85 -26.31
CA SER A 62 19.38 -1.86 -27.00
C SER A 62 18.84 -0.82 -26.02
N GLY A 63 18.71 0.43 -26.50
CA GLY A 63 18.07 1.49 -25.73
C GLY A 63 16.54 1.27 -25.63
N VAL A 64 15.98 1.51 -24.46
CA VAL A 64 14.55 1.48 -24.22
C VAL A 64 14.03 2.91 -24.10
N ASP A 65 12.98 3.24 -24.85
CA ASP A 65 12.38 4.56 -24.83
C ASP A 65 11.45 4.76 -23.63
N PHE A 66 11.37 6.02 -23.17
CA PHE A 66 10.45 6.44 -22.15
C PHE A 66 9.30 7.24 -22.74
N ASP A 67 8.11 7.07 -22.19
CA ASP A 67 6.92 7.83 -22.49
C ASP A 67 6.53 8.71 -21.28
N ASP A 68 5.76 9.77 -21.52
CA ASP A 68 5.25 10.62 -20.45
C ASP A 68 4.31 9.83 -19.52
N ALA A 69 4.45 10.03 -18.22
CA ALA A 69 3.55 9.48 -17.21
C ALA A 69 2.49 10.51 -16.80
N GLY A 70 1.39 10.02 -16.24
CA GLY A 70 0.48 10.86 -15.47
C GLY A 70 1.13 11.34 -14.16
N ASP A 71 0.64 12.44 -13.62
CA ASP A 71 1.12 13.02 -12.36
C ASP A 71 0.55 12.22 -11.16
N VAL A 72 1.34 11.28 -10.65
CA VAL A 72 1.04 10.49 -9.45
C VAL A 72 2.13 10.75 -8.42
N ARG A 73 1.74 11.21 -7.23
CA ARG A 73 2.66 11.44 -6.12
C ARG A 73 2.48 10.37 -5.04
N TYR A 74 3.56 10.05 -4.34
CA TYR A 74 3.52 9.23 -3.14
C TYR A 74 4.39 9.83 -2.03
N ASP A 75 4.00 9.52 -0.81
CA ASP A 75 4.72 9.81 0.43
C ASP A 75 4.54 8.57 1.34
N VAL A 76 5.55 7.70 1.34
CA VAL A 76 5.48 6.41 2.03
C VAL A 76 6.85 6.07 2.61
N ASP A 77 6.87 5.69 3.88
CA ASP A 77 8.07 5.20 4.59
C ASP A 77 9.29 6.15 4.52
N GLY A 78 9.03 7.45 4.48
CA GLY A 78 10.10 8.46 4.40
C GLY A 78 10.61 8.74 2.99
N PHE A 79 9.97 8.16 1.97
CA PHE A 79 10.25 8.46 0.57
C PHE A 79 9.13 9.31 -0.02
N VAL A 80 9.50 10.40 -0.67
CA VAL A 80 8.57 11.27 -1.39
C VAL A 80 8.96 11.30 -2.86
N GLY A 81 8.02 10.97 -3.74
CA GLY A 81 8.29 10.90 -5.17
C GLY A 81 7.09 11.26 -6.03
N SER A 82 7.39 11.68 -7.25
CA SER A 82 6.40 12.01 -8.29
C SER A 82 6.71 11.25 -9.57
N SER A 83 5.66 10.67 -10.20
CA SER A 83 5.82 10.03 -11.50
C SER A 83 6.11 11.06 -12.57
N THR A 84 7.08 10.77 -13.44
CA THR A 84 7.47 11.63 -14.56
C THR A 84 7.35 10.90 -15.89
N LEU A 85 7.78 9.63 -15.90
CA LEU A 85 7.85 8.85 -17.12
C LEU A 85 7.28 7.44 -16.90
N THR A 86 6.96 6.77 -17.99
CA THR A 86 6.69 5.34 -18.05
C THR A 86 7.66 4.65 -19.00
N VAL A 87 7.89 3.37 -18.77
CA VAL A 87 8.72 2.55 -19.64
C VAL A 87 8.05 1.20 -19.89
N GLN A 88 8.09 0.75 -21.14
CA GLN A 88 7.59 -0.55 -21.53
C GLN A 88 8.74 -1.56 -21.59
N ILE A 89 8.74 -2.51 -20.68
CA ILE A 89 9.72 -3.63 -20.68
C ILE A 89 9.15 -4.78 -21.48
N GLU A 90 9.79 -5.10 -22.61
CA GLU A 90 9.39 -6.20 -23.46
C GLU A 90 10.06 -7.51 -23.06
N THR A 91 11.36 -7.44 -22.76
CA THR A 91 12.18 -8.59 -22.39
C THR A 91 12.51 -8.54 -20.91
N PRO A 92 12.07 -9.51 -20.08
CA PRO A 92 12.50 -9.63 -18.69
C PRO A 92 14.01 -9.84 -18.56
N GLY A 93 14.58 -9.42 -17.44
CA GLY A 93 15.99 -9.59 -17.13
C GLY A 93 16.65 -8.30 -16.64
N ASP A 94 17.97 -8.33 -16.62
CA ASP A 94 18.80 -7.23 -16.11
C ASP A 94 18.88 -6.08 -17.13
N HIS A 95 18.38 -4.92 -16.73
CA HIS A 95 18.50 -3.68 -17.48
C HIS A 95 19.42 -2.71 -16.74
N VAL A 96 20.14 -1.89 -17.46
CA VAL A 96 21.02 -0.88 -16.86
C VAL A 96 20.38 0.49 -17.01
N LEU A 97 19.99 1.09 -15.87
CA LEU A 97 19.51 2.45 -15.80
C LEU A 97 20.65 3.37 -15.44
N THR A 98 20.94 4.33 -16.32
CA THR A 98 21.87 5.44 -16.09
C THR A 98 21.08 6.71 -15.84
N VAL A 99 21.34 7.35 -14.72
CA VAL A 99 20.77 8.66 -14.37
C VAL A 99 21.88 9.69 -14.52
N ALA A 100 21.80 10.53 -15.52
CA ALA A 100 22.82 11.54 -15.75
C ALA A 100 22.90 12.54 -14.58
N PRO A 101 24.10 12.95 -14.17
CA PRO A 101 24.27 13.93 -13.11
C PRO A 101 23.67 15.28 -13.54
N THR A 102 22.81 15.83 -12.69
CA THR A 102 22.21 17.15 -12.87
C THR A 102 22.84 18.12 -11.89
N SER A 103 22.96 19.40 -12.28
CA SER A 103 23.39 20.42 -11.36
C SER A 103 22.31 20.67 -10.31
N GLY A 104 22.62 20.46 -9.05
CA GLY A 104 21.70 20.69 -7.93
C GLY A 104 21.82 19.66 -6.84
N ASP A 105 20.82 19.65 -5.98
CA ASP A 105 20.77 18.75 -4.83
C ASP A 105 20.50 17.30 -5.28
N ALA A 106 20.91 16.34 -4.45
CA ALA A 106 20.72 14.92 -4.68
C ALA A 106 19.24 14.56 -4.79
N PHE A 107 18.93 13.60 -5.62
CA PHE A 107 17.64 12.96 -5.77
C PHE A 107 17.83 11.49 -6.19
N ALA A 108 16.76 10.73 -6.25
CA ALA A 108 16.81 9.36 -6.77
C ALA A 108 15.74 9.11 -7.83
N VAL A 109 15.98 8.10 -8.65
CA VAL A 109 15.00 7.60 -9.60
C VAL A 109 14.50 6.26 -9.10
N ALA A 110 13.19 6.15 -8.83
CA ALA A 110 12.55 4.92 -8.46
C ALA A 110 11.77 4.35 -9.65
N VAL A 111 11.91 3.05 -9.88
CA VAL A 111 11.18 2.34 -10.93
C VAL A 111 10.33 1.25 -10.29
N GLY A 112 9.03 1.26 -10.59
CA GLY A 112 8.06 0.34 -10.01
C GLY A 112 6.83 0.17 -10.88
N ARG A 113 5.98 -0.79 -10.52
CA ARG A 113 4.67 -0.94 -11.17
C ARG A 113 3.71 0.14 -10.70
N SER A 114 2.75 0.51 -11.56
CA SER A 114 1.68 1.41 -11.16
C SER A 114 0.91 0.82 -9.97
N PRO A 115 0.67 1.59 -8.90
CA PRO A 115 -0.15 1.14 -7.78
C PRO A 115 -1.59 0.81 -8.21
N GLU A 116 -2.01 1.30 -9.38
CA GLU A 116 -3.35 1.05 -9.93
C GLU A 116 -3.48 -0.34 -10.56
N ASP A 117 -2.40 -0.97 -11.02
CA ASP A 117 -2.42 -2.26 -11.70
C ASP A 117 -2.92 -3.40 -10.79
N GLY A 118 -2.67 -3.33 -9.49
CA GLY A 118 -3.18 -4.29 -8.49
C GLY A 118 -4.62 -4.03 -8.05
N VAL A 119 -5.09 -2.80 -8.13
CA VAL A 119 -6.40 -2.37 -7.59
C VAL A 119 -7.54 -2.74 -8.52
N ALA A 120 -7.32 -2.80 -9.83
CA ALA A 120 -8.35 -3.14 -10.82
C ALA A 120 -8.92 -4.54 -10.57
N LEU A 121 -8.08 -5.54 -10.35
CA LEU A 121 -8.51 -6.92 -10.04
C LEU A 121 -9.28 -6.99 -8.73
N LEU A 122 -8.84 -6.24 -7.71
CA LEU A 122 -9.51 -6.18 -6.40
C LEU A 122 -10.88 -5.52 -6.49
N ARG A 123 -11.01 -4.44 -7.28
CA ARG A 123 -12.29 -3.75 -7.53
C ARG A 123 -13.30 -4.67 -8.23
N TRP A 124 -12.90 -5.35 -9.30
CA TRP A 124 -13.78 -6.29 -10.00
C TRP A 124 -14.14 -7.49 -9.13
N GLY A 125 -13.21 -8.01 -8.32
CA GLY A 125 -13.46 -9.06 -7.36
C GLY A 125 -14.47 -8.66 -6.29
N ALA A 126 -14.37 -7.45 -5.75
CA ALA A 126 -15.30 -6.93 -4.75
C ALA A 126 -16.72 -6.75 -5.33
N VAL A 127 -16.84 -6.23 -6.55
CA VAL A 127 -18.13 -6.08 -7.24
C VAL A 127 -18.77 -7.45 -7.50
N ALA A 128 -18.01 -8.41 -7.98
CA ALA A 128 -18.51 -9.77 -8.23
C ALA A 128 -18.96 -10.47 -6.92
N ALA A 129 -18.22 -10.30 -5.84
CA ALA A 129 -18.57 -10.83 -4.53
C ALA A 129 -19.84 -10.18 -3.95
N ALA A 130 -20.01 -8.86 -4.13
CA ALA A 130 -21.19 -8.14 -3.68
C ALA A 130 -22.46 -8.61 -4.44
N ILE A 131 -22.38 -8.75 -5.76
CA ILE A 131 -23.49 -9.25 -6.58
C ILE A 131 -23.82 -10.70 -6.22
N GLY A 132 -22.80 -11.56 -6.10
CA GLY A 132 -22.97 -12.96 -5.72
C GLY A 132 -23.60 -13.12 -4.33
N GLY A 133 -23.16 -12.31 -3.36
CA GLY A 133 -23.71 -12.26 -2.00
C GLY A 133 -25.17 -11.84 -1.98
N LEU A 134 -25.54 -10.83 -2.79
CA LEU A 134 -26.91 -10.33 -2.88
C LEU A 134 -27.87 -11.35 -3.50
N VAL A 135 -27.43 -12.06 -4.55
CA VAL A 135 -28.20 -13.14 -5.19
C VAL A 135 -28.40 -14.33 -4.24
N LEU A 136 -27.32 -14.79 -3.62
CA LEU A 136 -27.40 -15.91 -2.66
C LEU A 136 -28.22 -15.55 -1.43
N GLY A 137 -28.02 -14.35 -0.86
CA GLY A 137 -28.80 -13.87 0.27
C GLY A 137 -30.29 -13.74 -0.05
N GLY A 138 -30.63 -13.25 -1.25
CA GLY A 138 -32.01 -13.19 -1.73
C GLY A 138 -32.66 -14.55 -1.87
N VAL A 139 -31.95 -15.52 -2.43
CA VAL A 139 -32.43 -16.91 -2.54
C VAL A 139 -32.66 -17.53 -1.16
N PHE A 140 -31.75 -17.34 -0.21
CA PHE A 140 -31.91 -17.83 1.16
C PHE A 140 -33.11 -17.19 1.89
N LEU A 141 -33.35 -15.89 1.68
CA LEU A 141 -34.48 -15.19 2.24
C LEU A 141 -35.81 -15.76 1.69
N VAL A 142 -35.90 -15.99 0.38
CA VAL A 142 -37.11 -16.56 -0.26
C VAL A 142 -37.35 -17.98 0.17
N LEU A 143 -36.30 -18.80 0.26
CA LEU A 143 -36.43 -20.20 0.72
C LEU A 143 -36.73 -20.30 2.23
N GLY A 144 -36.14 -19.40 3.03
CA GLY A 144 -36.37 -19.31 4.47
C GLY A 144 -37.79 -18.86 4.80
N SER A 145 -38.34 -17.90 4.09
CA SER A 145 -39.70 -17.39 4.29
C SER A 145 -40.80 -18.43 3.95
N ARG A 146 -40.49 -19.41 3.09
CA ARG A 146 -41.40 -20.49 2.76
C ARG A 146 -41.46 -21.60 3.82
N ARG A 147 -40.57 -21.59 4.82
CA ARG A 147 -40.46 -22.65 5.84
C ARG A 147 -40.88 -22.23 7.24
N THR A 148 -41.59 -21.13 7.43
CA THR A 148 -42.23 -20.85 8.71
C THR A 148 -43.48 -21.70 8.84
N PRO A 149 -43.45 -22.86 9.54
CA PRO A 149 -44.64 -23.43 10.11
C PRO A 149 -45.14 -22.40 11.12
N ASN A 150 -46.38 -22.01 10.94
CA ASN A 150 -47.08 -21.18 11.91
C ASN A 150 -46.90 -21.82 13.31
N PRO A 151 -46.17 -21.19 14.25
CA PRO A 151 -46.15 -21.74 15.60
C PRO A 151 -47.58 -21.63 16.12
N THR A 152 -48.23 -22.76 16.27
CA THR A 152 -49.44 -22.85 17.10
C THR A 152 -49.07 -22.23 18.43
N PRO A 153 -49.80 -21.22 18.94
CA PRO A 153 -49.52 -20.67 20.27
C PRO A 153 -49.78 -21.79 21.28
N THR A 154 -48.72 -22.45 21.67
CA THR A 154 -48.75 -23.26 22.89
C THR A 154 -48.75 -22.28 24.04
N GLU A 155 -49.96 -21.92 24.43
CA GLU A 155 -50.26 -21.38 25.73
C GLU A 155 -49.72 -22.35 26.75
N SER A 156 -48.60 -22.10 27.36
CA SER A 156 -48.25 -22.65 28.63
C SER A 156 -46.91 -22.24 29.14
N ALA A 157 -46.96 -21.83 30.35
CA ALA A 157 -45.97 -21.95 31.41
C ALA A 157 -44.77 -21.01 31.34
N TRP A 158 -45.03 -19.73 31.43
CA TRP A 158 -44.20 -18.92 32.26
C TRP A 158 -44.82 -18.83 33.67
N ALA A 159 -44.67 -19.91 34.44
CA ALA A 159 -44.76 -19.80 35.89
C ALA A 159 -43.49 -19.02 36.30
N PRO A 160 -43.63 -17.97 37.10
CA PRO A 160 -42.46 -17.33 37.69
C PRO A 160 -41.90 -18.24 38.78
N GLY A 161 -41.02 -19.15 38.38
CA GLY A 161 -40.15 -19.85 39.30
C GLY A 161 -39.15 -18.86 39.84
N GLU A 162 -39.17 -18.69 41.14
CA GLU A 162 -38.19 -17.94 41.90
C GLU A 162 -36.80 -18.42 41.51
N ALA A 163 -36.12 -17.67 40.67
CA ALA A 163 -34.69 -17.88 40.38
C ALA A 163 -33.91 -17.46 41.64
N SER A 164 -33.62 -18.47 42.46
CA SER A 164 -32.61 -18.34 43.53
C SER A 164 -31.26 -18.09 42.84
N TRP A 165 -30.80 -16.85 42.85
CA TRP A 165 -29.49 -16.50 42.44
C TRP A 165 -28.47 -17.12 43.39
N PRO A 166 -27.46 -17.86 42.92
CA PRO A 166 -26.40 -18.32 43.79
C PRO A 166 -25.65 -17.09 44.35
N SER A 167 -25.53 -17.09 45.68
CA SER A 167 -24.79 -16.06 46.43
C SER A 167 -23.39 -15.92 45.85
N ALA A 168 -23.00 -14.69 45.52
CA ALA A 168 -21.67 -14.35 45.07
C ALA A 168 -20.61 -14.84 46.07
N PRO A 169 -19.48 -15.40 45.62
CA PRO A 169 -18.40 -15.75 46.52
C PRO A 169 -17.77 -14.52 47.13
N PRO A 170 -17.43 -14.52 48.44
CA PRO A 170 -16.81 -13.39 49.11
C PRO A 170 -15.33 -13.28 48.64
N GLY A 171 -14.96 -12.12 48.17
CA GLY A 171 -13.54 -11.79 48.10
C GLY A 171 -12.97 -11.23 46.78
N PHE A 172 -13.57 -10.17 46.27
CA PHE A 172 -12.80 -9.25 45.42
C PHE A 172 -12.92 -7.83 45.99
N ALA A 173 -11.90 -7.45 46.77
CA ALA A 173 -11.72 -6.07 47.20
C ALA A 173 -11.32 -5.24 45.95
N VAL A 174 -12.19 -4.33 45.55
CA VAL A 174 -11.88 -3.30 44.54
C VAL A 174 -10.92 -2.30 45.18
N PRO A 175 -9.70 -2.08 44.60
CA PRO A 175 -8.81 -1.06 45.12
C PRO A 175 -9.41 0.34 44.85
N PRO A 176 -9.21 1.30 45.77
CA PRO A 176 -9.72 2.65 45.59
C PRO A 176 -9.01 3.38 44.44
N PRO A 177 -9.69 4.33 43.79
CA PRO A 177 -9.09 5.11 42.72
C PRO A 177 -8.00 6.03 43.30
N THR A 178 -6.80 5.91 42.73
CA THR A 178 -5.69 6.85 43.01
C THR A 178 -5.99 8.19 42.36
N THR A 179 -6.42 9.14 43.17
CA THR A 179 -6.40 10.58 42.85
C THR A 179 -4.97 11.08 43.01
N GLY A 180 -4.42 11.74 41.98
CA GLY A 180 -3.28 12.60 42.17
C GLY A 180 -2.18 12.45 41.15
N ALA A 181 -2.22 13.21 40.06
CA ALA A 181 -1.02 13.72 39.42
C ALA A 181 -1.26 15.18 39.02
N THR A 182 -0.74 16.04 39.86
CA THR A 182 -0.57 17.47 39.69
C THR A 182 0.39 17.70 38.51
N ALA A 183 -0.01 18.51 37.53
CA ALA A 183 0.85 18.98 36.44
C ALA A 183 1.84 20.03 36.99
N PRO A 184 3.13 20.01 36.60
CA PRO A 184 4.01 21.13 36.86
C PRO A 184 3.80 22.23 35.80
N ALA A 185 3.62 23.46 36.30
CA ALA A 185 3.75 24.68 35.55
C ALA A 185 5.25 25.01 35.39
N GLY A 186 5.65 25.42 34.16
CA GLY A 186 6.97 25.86 33.77
C GLY A 186 6.98 26.27 32.33
#